data_6846ae0726fc36874c1a6739a8206dbc
#
_entry.id   6846ae0726fc36874c1a6739a8206dbc
#
_cell.length_a   1.000
_cell.length_b   1.000
_cell.length_c   1.000
_cell.angle_alpha   90.00
_cell.angle_beta   90.00
_cell.angle_gamma   90.00
#
_symmetry.space_group_name_H-M   'P 1'
#
loop_
_entity.id
_entity.type
_entity.pdbx_description
1 polymer ?
#
loop_
_entity_poly.entity_id
_entity_poly.type
_entity_poly.pdbx_seq_one_letter_code
_entity_poly.pdbx_strand_id
1 'polypeptide(L)'
;MKHTLTAKEEELMNIFWKKGEMCIRDLVNSLPEPRPSYTTVSTQVSFLESKGFLTRRPIANTFIYEVRISEKEYRGTTISGIVERYYYNSFASVVSQFLEDKKLDVNELKEIIAQIEGKR
;
A
#
# COMPACT_ATOMS: atom_id res chain seq x y z
N MET A 1 3.13 2.02 14.97
CA MET A 1 1.80 2.24 14.46
C MET A 1 1.44 1.29 13.34
N LYS A 2 0.25 0.78 13.36
CA LYS A 2 -0.15 -0.19 12.37
C LYS A 2 -0.85 0.45 11.21
N HIS A 3 -0.35 0.20 10.01
CA HIS A 3 -0.97 0.66 8.77
C HIS A 3 -1.71 -0.52 8.15
N THR A 4 -2.80 -0.95 8.84
CA THR A 4 -3.55 -2.10 8.40
C THR A 4 -4.79 -1.65 7.65
N LEU A 5 -4.95 -2.14 6.44
CA LEU A 5 -6.10 -1.82 5.60
C LEU A 5 -7.00 -3.04 5.46
N THR A 6 -8.31 -2.79 5.44
CA THR A 6 -9.26 -3.82 5.03
C THR A 6 -9.13 -4.02 3.52
N ALA A 7 -9.74 -5.12 3.02
CA ALA A 7 -9.69 -5.39 1.58
C ALA A 7 -10.29 -4.24 0.77
N LYS A 8 -11.39 -3.66 1.24
CA LYS A 8 -12.02 -2.53 0.55
C LYS A 8 -11.14 -1.28 0.60
N GLU A 9 -10.53 -1.01 1.74
CA GLU A 9 -9.63 0.13 1.86
C GLU A 9 -8.42 -0.02 0.96
N GLU A 10 -7.89 -1.24 0.85
CA GLU A 10 -6.76 -1.50 -0.01
C GLU A 10 -7.13 -1.30 -1.48
N GLU A 11 -8.32 -1.73 -1.87
CA GLU A 11 -8.83 -1.52 -3.22
C GLU A 11 -8.86 -0.02 -3.57
N LEU A 12 -9.34 0.80 -2.64
CA LEU A 12 -9.40 2.25 -2.85
C LEU A 12 -8.00 2.86 -2.90
N MET A 13 -7.12 2.44 -1.98
CA MET A 13 -5.76 2.98 -1.99
C MET A 13 -5.00 2.59 -3.25
N ASN A 14 -5.25 1.40 -3.79
CA ASN A 14 -4.62 1.00 -5.05
C ASN A 14 -4.96 1.97 -6.18
N ILE A 15 -6.17 2.50 -6.18
CA ILE A 15 -6.58 3.49 -7.19
C ILE A 15 -5.82 4.81 -6.97
N PHE A 16 -5.75 5.26 -5.70
CA PHE A 16 -5.00 6.48 -5.38
C PHE A 16 -3.52 6.35 -5.73
N TRP A 17 -2.93 5.20 -5.39
CA TRP A 17 -1.50 5.00 -5.69
C TRP A 17 -1.24 4.99 -7.18
N LYS A 18 -2.19 4.50 -7.96
CA LYS A 18 -2.03 4.40 -9.41
C LYS A 18 -2.34 5.71 -10.11
N LYS A 19 -3.41 6.40 -9.70
CA LYS A 19 -3.91 7.57 -10.42
C LYS A 19 -3.55 8.90 -9.77
N GLY A 20 -3.19 8.89 -8.50
CA GLY A 20 -2.86 10.11 -7.78
C GLY A 20 -4.05 10.74 -7.07
N GLU A 21 -3.88 11.99 -6.66
CA GLU A 21 -4.93 12.69 -5.90
C GLU A 21 -6.20 12.81 -6.70
N MET A 22 -7.35 12.79 -6.01
CA MET A 22 -8.63 12.93 -6.66
C MET A 22 -9.73 13.21 -5.65
N CYS A 23 -10.87 13.69 -6.14
CA CYS A 23 -12.07 13.85 -5.32
C CYS A 23 -12.83 12.51 -5.24
N ILE A 24 -13.81 12.44 -4.33
CA ILE A 24 -14.56 11.20 -4.14
C ILE A 24 -15.37 10.83 -5.39
N ARG A 25 -15.91 11.80 -6.09
CA ARG A 25 -16.67 11.53 -7.31
C ARG A 25 -15.81 10.80 -8.35
N ASP A 26 -14.59 11.29 -8.55
CA ASP A 26 -13.67 10.63 -9.49
C ASP A 26 -13.28 9.24 -9.02
N LEU A 27 -13.14 9.07 -7.71
CA LEU A 27 -12.85 7.75 -7.14
C LEU A 27 -13.99 6.78 -7.42
N VAL A 28 -15.24 7.20 -7.17
CA VAL A 28 -16.41 6.35 -7.46
C VAL A 28 -16.44 5.96 -8.93
N ASN A 29 -16.17 6.93 -9.81
CA ASN A 29 -16.17 6.67 -11.25
C ASN A 29 -15.05 5.76 -11.70
N SER A 30 -14.03 5.58 -10.86
CA SER A 30 -12.91 4.68 -11.14
C SER A 30 -13.17 3.25 -10.69
N LEU A 31 -14.24 3.01 -9.94
CA LEU A 31 -14.54 1.69 -9.41
C LEU A 31 -15.31 0.85 -10.44
N PRO A 32 -15.13 -0.48 -10.41
CA PRO A 32 -15.85 -1.36 -11.33
C PRO A 32 -17.33 -1.45 -10.97
N GLU A 33 -18.13 -1.81 -11.97
CA GLU A 33 -19.56 -2.03 -11.77
C GLU A 33 -19.79 -3.35 -11.03
N PRO A 34 -20.79 -3.45 -10.17
CA PRO A 34 -21.67 -2.36 -9.75
C PRO A 34 -20.97 -1.43 -8.77
N ARG A 35 -21.01 -0.15 -9.07
CA ARG A 35 -20.33 0.84 -8.25
C ARG A 35 -21.03 1.07 -6.92
N PRO A 36 -20.28 1.17 -5.82
CA PRO A 36 -20.89 1.56 -4.56
C PRO A 36 -21.37 3.02 -4.63
N SER A 37 -22.22 3.39 -3.70
CA SER A 37 -22.74 4.76 -3.66
C SER A 37 -21.63 5.73 -3.21
N TYR A 38 -21.84 6.99 -3.55
CA TYR A 38 -20.97 8.07 -3.11
C TYR A 38 -20.81 8.04 -1.58
N THR A 39 -21.91 7.88 -0.86
CA THR A 39 -21.89 7.88 0.60
C THR A 39 -21.04 6.75 1.16
N THR A 40 -21.17 5.56 0.59
CA THR A 40 -20.37 4.40 1.01
C THR A 40 -18.88 4.66 0.81
N VAL A 41 -18.51 5.16 -0.36
CA VAL A 41 -17.10 5.44 -0.67
C VAL A 41 -16.59 6.57 0.22
N SER A 42 -17.41 7.58 0.46
CA SER A 42 -17.05 8.70 1.34
C SER A 42 -16.70 8.21 2.74
N THR A 43 -17.50 7.29 3.27
CA THR A 43 -17.27 6.72 4.60
C THR A 43 -15.94 5.96 4.63
N GLN A 44 -15.67 5.15 3.60
CA GLN A 44 -14.44 4.39 3.51
C GLN A 44 -13.22 5.31 3.40
N VAL A 45 -13.35 6.38 2.64
CA VAL A 45 -12.28 7.38 2.51
C VAL A 45 -12.02 8.07 3.86
N SER A 46 -13.07 8.31 4.64
CA SER A 46 -12.90 8.87 5.99
C SER A 46 -12.05 7.97 6.87
N PHE A 47 -12.24 6.66 6.77
CA PHE A 47 -11.41 5.71 7.52
C PHE A 47 -9.95 5.78 7.06
N LEU A 48 -9.73 5.90 5.76
CA LEU A 48 -8.37 6.03 5.23
C LEU A 48 -7.71 7.32 5.71
N GLU A 49 -8.48 8.38 5.78
CA GLU A 49 -8.00 9.65 6.31
C GLU A 49 -7.64 9.51 7.78
N SER A 50 -8.51 8.87 8.57
CA SER A 50 -8.27 8.63 10.00
C SER A 50 -7.04 7.78 10.25
N LYS A 51 -6.76 6.84 9.36
CA LYS A 51 -5.59 5.96 9.47
C LYS A 51 -4.32 6.62 8.98
N GLY A 52 -4.40 7.83 8.44
CA GLY A 52 -3.24 8.57 7.98
C GLY A 52 -2.78 8.25 6.57
N PHE A 53 -3.57 7.51 5.80
CA PHE A 53 -3.22 7.18 4.41
C PHE A 53 -3.53 8.32 3.46
N LEU A 54 -4.55 9.09 3.76
CA LEU A 54 -4.99 10.21 2.93
C LEU A 54 -5.12 11.46 3.77
N THR A 55 -4.96 12.60 3.12
CA THR A 55 -5.32 13.88 3.70
C THR A 55 -6.10 14.65 2.65
N ARG A 56 -6.97 15.56 3.09
CA ARG A 56 -7.80 16.30 2.14
C ARG A 56 -7.45 17.77 2.17
N ARG A 57 -7.64 18.41 1.04
CA ARG A 57 -7.58 19.88 0.96
C ARG A 57 -8.78 20.37 0.19
N PRO A 58 -9.32 21.53 0.57
CA PRO A 58 -10.47 22.08 -0.15
C PRO A 58 -10.06 22.58 -1.53
N ILE A 59 -10.95 22.39 -2.50
CA ILE A 59 -10.79 22.99 -3.80
C ILE A 59 -12.20 23.30 -4.32
N ALA A 60 -12.49 24.56 -4.60
CA ALA A 60 -13.83 24.99 -4.96
C ALA A 60 -14.86 24.50 -3.95
N ASN A 61 -15.86 23.73 -4.37
CA ASN A 61 -16.93 23.23 -3.50
C ASN A 61 -16.70 21.80 -3.04
N THR A 62 -15.49 21.26 -3.21
CA THR A 62 -15.24 19.87 -2.91
C THR A 62 -13.89 19.72 -2.21
N PHE A 63 -13.50 18.47 -1.99
CA PHE A 63 -12.20 18.14 -1.42
C PHE A 63 -11.43 17.24 -2.37
N ILE A 64 -10.14 17.50 -2.47
CA ILE A 64 -9.21 16.60 -3.16
C ILE A 64 -8.47 15.81 -2.07
N TYR A 65 -8.42 14.50 -2.23
CA TYR A 65 -7.73 13.63 -1.29
C TYR A 65 -6.35 13.28 -1.85
N GLU A 66 -5.34 13.48 -1.03
CA GLU A 66 -3.94 13.30 -1.40
C GLU A 66 -3.34 12.13 -0.63
N VAL A 67 -2.43 11.40 -1.29
CA VAL A 67 -1.77 10.25 -0.67
C VAL A 67 -0.74 10.72 0.35
N ARG A 68 -0.80 10.16 1.56
CA ARG A 68 0.16 10.46 2.62
C ARG A 68 1.11 9.30 2.88
N ILE A 69 0.66 8.07 2.68
CA ILE A 69 1.48 6.87 2.85
C ILE A 69 1.62 6.25 1.47
N SER A 70 2.84 6.17 0.96
CA SER A 70 3.08 5.63 -0.36
C SER A 70 2.85 4.12 -0.40
N GLU A 71 2.66 3.58 -1.59
CA GLU A 71 2.54 2.15 -1.79
C GLU A 71 3.78 1.42 -1.28
N LYS A 72 4.96 1.99 -1.53
CA LYS A 72 6.21 1.40 -1.07
C LYS A 72 6.28 1.33 0.45
N GLU A 73 5.87 2.39 1.14
CA GLU A 73 5.83 2.41 2.60
C GLU A 73 4.87 1.36 3.13
N TYR A 74 3.70 1.26 2.51
CA TYR A 74 2.68 0.31 2.92
C TYR A 74 3.17 -1.14 2.77
N ARG A 75 3.79 -1.44 1.64
CA ARG A 75 4.36 -2.78 1.41
C ARG A 75 5.41 -3.12 2.45
N GLY A 76 6.31 -2.18 2.73
CA GLY A 76 7.38 -2.40 3.71
C GLY A 76 6.84 -2.67 5.09
N THR A 77 5.88 -1.87 5.55
CA THR A 77 5.28 -2.03 6.87
C THR A 77 4.52 -3.35 6.97
N THR A 78 3.80 -3.73 5.93
CA THR A 78 3.03 -4.98 5.92
C THR A 78 3.94 -6.19 6.00
N ILE A 79 4.99 -6.21 5.20
CA ILE A 79 5.95 -7.31 5.20
C ILE A 79 6.68 -7.38 6.54
N SER A 80 7.08 -6.24 7.09
CA SER A 80 7.75 -6.22 8.40
C SER A 80 6.87 -6.83 9.49
N GLY A 81 5.58 -6.55 9.46
CA GLY A 81 4.64 -7.13 10.42
C GLY A 81 4.55 -8.65 10.29
N ILE A 82 4.60 -9.16 9.08
CA ILE A 82 4.59 -10.60 8.83
C ILE A 82 5.88 -11.23 9.35
N VAL A 83 7.01 -10.60 9.07
CA VAL A 83 8.30 -11.11 9.51
C VAL A 83 8.39 -11.16 11.05
N GLU A 84 7.89 -10.10 11.72
CA GLU A 84 7.82 -10.09 13.18
C GLU A 84 7.01 -11.27 13.72
N ARG A 85 5.86 -11.51 13.10
CA ARG A 85 4.89 -12.47 13.62
C ARG A 85 5.25 -13.91 13.33
N TYR A 86 5.74 -14.19 12.12
CA TYR A 86 5.94 -15.55 11.67
C TYR A 86 7.39 -16.00 11.62
N TYR A 87 8.34 -15.08 11.67
CA TYR A 87 9.75 -15.38 11.52
C TYR A 87 10.60 -14.80 12.65
N TYR A 88 9.95 -14.45 13.76
CA TYR A 88 10.64 -13.90 14.94
C TYR A 88 11.54 -12.72 14.58
N ASN A 89 11.05 -11.88 13.67
CA ASN A 89 11.77 -10.70 13.22
C ASN A 89 13.09 -11.01 12.48
N SER A 90 13.20 -12.22 11.93
CA SER A 90 14.40 -12.62 11.19
C SER A 90 14.14 -12.51 9.69
N PHE A 91 14.58 -11.42 9.10
CA PHE A 91 14.46 -11.20 7.65
C PHE A 91 15.36 -12.18 6.88
N ALA A 92 16.51 -12.56 7.48
CA ALA A 92 17.39 -13.55 6.89
C ALA A 92 16.69 -14.90 6.74
N SER A 93 15.87 -15.28 7.72
CA SER A 93 15.11 -16.53 7.67
C SER A 93 14.11 -16.54 6.51
N VAL A 94 13.50 -15.38 6.23
CA VAL A 94 12.56 -15.26 5.11
C VAL A 94 13.30 -15.49 3.80
N VAL A 95 14.45 -14.85 3.63
CA VAL A 95 15.26 -15.01 2.41
C VAL A 95 15.72 -16.46 2.26
N SER A 96 16.17 -17.06 3.35
CA SER A 96 16.60 -18.47 3.33
C SER A 96 15.48 -19.39 2.87
N GLN A 97 14.27 -19.17 3.40
CA GLN A 97 13.12 -19.99 3.02
C GLN A 97 12.81 -19.86 1.54
N PHE A 98 12.86 -18.64 1.00
CA PHE A 98 12.57 -18.43 -0.42
C PHE A 98 13.62 -19.07 -1.31
N LEU A 99 14.87 -19.12 -0.87
CA LEU A 99 15.93 -19.82 -1.58
C LEU A 99 15.69 -21.34 -1.57
N GLU A 100 15.33 -21.88 -0.40
CA GLU A 100 15.02 -23.30 -0.27
C GLU A 100 13.82 -23.70 -1.11
N ASP A 101 12.78 -22.85 -1.13
CA ASP A 101 11.57 -23.11 -1.89
C ASP A 101 11.73 -22.81 -3.38
N LYS A 102 12.91 -22.39 -3.79
CA LYS A 102 13.24 -22.05 -5.19
C LYS A 102 12.38 -20.92 -5.76
N LYS A 103 11.88 -20.07 -4.88
CA LYS A 103 11.15 -18.87 -5.29
C LYS A 103 12.09 -17.71 -5.54
N LEU A 104 13.29 -17.79 -5.00
CA LEU A 104 14.34 -16.81 -5.20
C LEU A 104 15.60 -17.58 -5.59
N ASP A 105 16.21 -17.21 -6.71
CA ASP A 105 17.43 -17.82 -7.18
C ASP A 105 18.63 -17.12 -6.55
N VAL A 106 19.69 -17.89 -6.27
CA VAL A 106 20.92 -17.35 -5.71
C VAL A 106 21.49 -16.25 -6.60
N ASN A 107 21.43 -16.43 -7.92
CA ASN A 107 21.94 -15.41 -8.83
C ASN A 107 21.13 -14.12 -8.77
N GLU A 108 19.81 -14.22 -8.60
CA GLU A 108 18.97 -13.04 -8.39
C GLU A 108 19.38 -12.31 -7.12
N LEU A 109 19.62 -13.06 -6.05
CA LEU A 109 20.04 -12.47 -4.78
C LEU A 109 21.39 -11.76 -4.93
N LYS A 110 22.31 -12.38 -5.64
CA LYS A 110 23.62 -11.76 -5.90
C LYS A 110 23.49 -10.48 -6.69
N GLU A 111 22.58 -10.44 -7.65
CA GLU A 111 22.31 -9.23 -8.43
C GLU A 111 21.76 -8.11 -7.54
N ILE A 112 20.82 -8.45 -6.67
CA ILE A 112 20.25 -7.48 -5.74
C ILE A 112 21.35 -6.87 -4.86
N ILE A 113 22.20 -7.73 -4.32
CA ILE A 113 23.32 -7.30 -3.48
C ILE A 113 24.25 -6.37 -4.26
N ALA A 114 24.59 -6.74 -5.49
CA ALA A 114 25.46 -5.92 -6.33
C ALA A 114 24.87 -4.55 -6.61
N GLN A 115 23.55 -4.48 -6.88
CA GLN A 115 22.87 -3.22 -7.12
C GLN A 115 22.91 -2.31 -5.89
N ILE A 116 22.69 -2.88 -4.72
CA ILE A 116 22.69 -2.12 -3.48
C ILE A 116 24.09 -1.62 -3.16
N GLU A 117 25.10 -2.46 -3.33
CA GLU A 117 26.49 -2.08 -3.09
C GLU A 117 26.95 -1.02 -4.08
N GLY A 118 26.49 -1.14 -5.33
CA GLY A 118 26.87 -0.17 -6.37
C GLY A 118 26.27 1.21 -6.17
N LYS A 119 25.25 1.34 -5.31
CA LYS A 119 24.60 2.61 -5.02
C LYS A 119 25.22 3.38 -3.88
N ARG A 120 26.18 2.80 -3.22
CA ARG A 120 26.83 3.42 -2.05
C ARG A 120 27.88 4.45 -2.45
#